data_9578390d46bb0bcc8d27c9b950d962d6
#
_entry.id   9578390d46bb0bcc8d27c9b950d962d6
#
_cell.length_a   1.000
_cell.length_b   1.000
_cell.length_c   1.000
_cell.angle_alpha   90.00
_cell.angle_beta   90.00
_cell.angle_gamma   90.00
#
_symmetry.space_group_name_H-M   'P 1'
#
loop_
_entity.id
_entity.type
_entity.pdbx_description
1 polymer ?
#
loop_
_entity_poly.entity_id
_entity_poly.type
_entity_poly.pdbx_seq_one_letter_code
_entity_poly.pdbx_strand_id
1 'polypeptide(L)'
;MAKRKIKIGLVDADLLCTGTRHPNLALLKIAGYFRDNGYVRGYTDDACCYELITNESNFEELQKYDYFYVSCVFTFTIDDPPLVLTTLLNDKKLSKRVRMGGTGTYANLSVEEGFAEKREEDMQRLEKDAFLNTLKNKSGGYGINMQTQMPDYHLYDDFVSVMENVKASDAYYKDYKEYSIGFLTRGCFRRCPFCVNKLERKAMPYSKLSDFLDNEIDETTGKLKRPYIYLWDDNFLASPYWEPLLDELIATKRPFQFRQGLDERLLAQHKRGEDMARKLASANYHGDFIFAFDNWFDRKLIVRALKIWK
;
A
#
# COMPACT_ATOMS: atom_id res chain seq x y z
N MET A 1 20.83 -10.66 31.93
CA MET A 1 19.49 -10.06 31.91
C MET A 1 18.72 -10.56 30.70
N ALA A 2 17.51 -11.07 30.86
CA ALA A 2 16.67 -11.47 29.73
C ALA A 2 16.40 -10.23 28.86
N LYS A 3 16.57 -10.35 27.55
CA LYS A 3 16.33 -9.25 26.61
C LYS A 3 14.83 -8.87 26.67
N ARG A 4 14.53 -7.59 26.87
CA ARG A 4 13.13 -7.09 26.91
C ARG A 4 12.42 -7.46 25.60
N LYS A 5 11.24 -8.02 25.70
CA LYS A 5 10.41 -8.44 24.57
C LYS A 5 9.58 -7.24 24.09
N ILE A 6 9.82 -6.80 22.86
CA ILE A 6 9.19 -5.62 22.28
C ILE A 6 7.84 -5.99 21.65
N LYS A 7 6.82 -5.17 21.89
CA LYS A 7 5.44 -5.32 21.41
C LYS A 7 5.09 -4.18 20.47
N ILE A 8 4.65 -4.52 19.27
CA ILE A 8 4.35 -3.56 18.21
C ILE A 8 2.86 -3.61 17.85
N GLY A 9 2.18 -2.48 17.95
CA GLY A 9 0.82 -2.30 17.46
C GLY A 9 0.84 -1.66 16.06
N LEU A 10 0.12 -2.26 15.12
CA LEU A 10 -0.08 -1.72 13.77
C LEU A 10 -1.52 -1.20 13.66
N VAL A 11 -1.69 0.04 13.25
CA VAL A 11 -3.00 0.71 13.23
C VAL A 11 -3.32 1.18 11.83
N ASP A 12 -4.32 0.56 11.21
CA ASP A 12 -4.93 1.02 9.98
C ASP A 12 -6.07 1.98 10.33
N ALA A 13 -5.77 3.28 10.35
CA ALA A 13 -6.72 4.28 10.78
C ALA A 13 -7.96 4.35 9.87
N ASP A 14 -7.77 4.12 8.56
CA ASP A 14 -8.87 4.13 7.60
C ASP A 14 -9.80 2.92 7.77
N LEU A 15 -9.23 1.76 8.07
CA LEU A 15 -10.00 0.55 8.39
C LEU A 15 -10.90 0.77 9.61
N LEU A 16 -10.35 1.38 10.66
CA LEU A 16 -11.06 1.63 11.92
C LEU A 16 -12.08 2.76 11.81
N CYS A 17 -11.89 3.70 10.87
CA CYS A 17 -12.80 4.82 10.66
C CYS A 17 -14.06 4.39 9.89
N THR A 18 -13.89 3.91 8.65
CA THR A 18 -15.01 3.63 7.73
C THR A 18 -14.98 2.22 7.15
N GLY A 19 -13.95 1.46 7.44
CA GLY A 19 -13.63 0.20 6.78
C GLY A 19 -12.95 0.43 5.41
N THR A 20 -12.16 -0.53 5.00
CA THR A 20 -11.49 -0.53 3.71
C THR A 20 -11.76 -1.81 2.94
N ARG A 21 -11.65 -1.76 1.61
CA ARG A 21 -11.76 -2.95 0.76
C ARG A 21 -10.42 -3.64 0.51
N HIS A 22 -9.32 -2.97 0.88
CA HIS A 22 -7.97 -3.41 0.61
C HIS A 22 -7.13 -3.32 1.88
N PRO A 23 -6.18 -4.23 2.09
CA PRO A 23 -5.23 -4.09 3.17
C PRO A 23 -4.31 -2.88 2.91
N ASN A 24 -3.85 -2.25 3.95
CA ASN A 24 -2.90 -1.14 3.85
C ASN A 24 -1.49 -1.66 3.52
N LEU A 25 -1.00 -1.38 2.32
CA LEU A 25 0.29 -1.89 1.84
C LEU A 25 1.46 -1.43 2.71
N ALA A 26 1.42 -0.21 3.25
CA ALA A 26 2.48 0.26 4.12
C ALA A 26 2.57 -0.57 5.40
N LEU A 27 1.43 -0.86 6.03
CA LEU A 27 1.37 -1.71 7.22
C LEU A 27 1.76 -3.16 6.91
N LEU A 28 1.34 -3.71 5.76
CA LEU A 28 1.80 -5.04 5.33
C LEU A 28 3.32 -5.12 5.21
N LYS A 29 3.97 -4.08 4.67
CA LYS A 29 5.43 -4.02 4.54
C LYS A 29 6.13 -3.83 5.89
N ILE A 30 5.57 -3.00 6.77
CA ILE A 30 6.07 -2.84 8.15
C ILE A 30 5.96 -4.17 8.91
N ALA A 31 4.84 -4.87 8.80
CA ALA A 31 4.64 -6.20 9.37
C ALA A 31 5.66 -7.22 8.82
N GLY A 32 5.85 -7.22 7.49
CA GLY A 32 6.85 -8.05 6.83
C GLY A 32 8.27 -7.81 7.35
N TYR A 33 8.62 -6.55 7.64
CA TYR A 33 9.91 -6.20 8.22
C TYR A 33 10.08 -6.77 9.64
N PHE A 34 9.06 -6.69 10.49
CA PHE A 34 9.11 -7.30 11.82
C PHE A 34 9.18 -8.83 11.74
N ARG A 35 8.38 -9.47 10.88
CA ARG A 35 8.45 -10.91 10.62
C ARG A 35 9.88 -11.33 10.23
N ASP A 36 10.48 -10.62 9.28
CA ASP A 36 11.82 -10.94 8.77
C ASP A 36 12.92 -10.71 9.82
N ASN A 37 12.62 -9.95 10.89
CA ASN A 37 13.48 -9.78 12.07
C ASN A 37 13.10 -10.69 13.27
N GLY A 38 12.29 -11.71 13.03
CA GLY A 38 11.98 -12.75 14.03
C GLY A 38 10.92 -12.37 15.07
N TYR A 39 10.10 -11.35 14.78
CA TYR A 39 8.93 -11.04 15.59
C TYR A 39 7.79 -11.98 15.23
N VAL A 40 7.05 -12.41 16.23
CA VAL A 40 5.87 -13.27 16.06
C VAL A 40 4.65 -12.41 15.76
N ARG A 41 3.80 -12.84 14.83
CA ARG A 41 2.51 -12.20 14.57
C ARG A 41 1.51 -12.59 15.67
N GLY A 42 0.68 -11.64 16.08
CA GLY A 42 -0.24 -11.76 17.21
C GLY A 42 0.42 -11.45 18.54
N TYR A 43 -0.38 -10.93 19.48
CA TYR A 43 0.12 -10.57 20.80
C TYR A 43 0.57 -11.81 21.60
N THR A 44 1.74 -11.72 22.21
CA THR A 44 2.27 -12.71 23.13
C THR A 44 3.23 -12.07 24.13
N ASP A 45 3.20 -12.52 25.39
CA ASP A 45 4.15 -12.08 26.41
C ASP A 45 5.52 -12.78 26.28
N ASP A 46 5.54 -13.90 25.55
CA ASP A 46 6.69 -14.78 25.50
C ASP A 46 7.74 -14.42 24.43
N ALA A 47 7.41 -13.60 23.44
CA ALA A 47 8.30 -13.19 22.38
C ALA A 47 8.15 -11.70 22.01
N CYS A 48 9.08 -11.14 21.23
CA CYS A 48 8.83 -9.92 20.48
C CYS A 48 7.74 -10.20 19.45
N CYS A 49 6.73 -9.33 19.39
CA CYS A 49 5.58 -9.56 18.51
C CYS A 49 5.05 -8.27 17.88
N TYR A 50 4.24 -8.46 16.83
CA TYR A 50 3.46 -7.42 16.18
C TYR A 50 2.06 -7.92 15.87
N GLU A 51 1.07 -7.03 15.93
CA GLU A 51 -0.29 -7.35 15.50
C GLU A 51 -1.04 -6.13 14.97
N LEU A 52 -2.10 -6.38 14.20
CA LEU A 52 -3.05 -5.37 13.76
C LEU A 52 -4.04 -5.06 14.89
N ILE A 53 -4.15 -3.80 15.24
CA ILE A 53 -5.14 -3.32 16.21
C ILE A 53 -6.47 -3.15 15.49
N THR A 54 -7.44 -4.03 15.77
CA THR A 54 -8.74 -4.08 15.08
C THR A 54 -9.92 -3.67 15.96
N ASN A 55 -9.69 -3.54 17.27
CA ASN A 55 -10.71 -3.15 18.22
C ASN A 55 -10.45 -1.73 18.73
N GLU A 56 -11.51 -1.06 19.15
CA GLU A 56 -11.44 0.11 20.01
C GLU A 56 -10.94 -0.34 21.39
N SER A 57 -9.67 -0.74 21.43
CA SER A 57 -9.03 -1.23 22.65
C SER A 57 -9.10 -0.14 23.68
N ASN A 58 -9.46 -0.50 24.91
CA ASN A 58 -9.41 0.45 26.00
C ASN A 58 -7.97 0.92 26.24
N PHE A 59 -7.80 2.02 26.91
CA PHE A 59 -6.49 2.63 27.20
C PHE A 59 -5.49 1.63 27.83
N GLU A 60 -5.95 0.75 28.71
CA GLU A 60 -5.10 -0.24 29.38
C GLU A 60 -4.53 -1.27 28.40
N GLU A 61 -5.33 -1.69 27.43
CA GLU A 61 -4.89 -2.59 26.36
C GLU A 61 -3.77 -1.95 25.53
N LEU A 62 -3.92 -0.68 25.15
CA LEU A 62 -2.92 0.04 24.36
C LEU A 62 -1.59 0.23 25.11
N GLN A 63 -1.58 0.26 26.44
CA GLN A 63 -0.35 0.39 27.20
C GLN A 63 0.59 -0.81 27.09
N LYS A 64 0.12 -1.97 26.65
CA LYS A 64 0.92 -3.20 26.47
C LYS A 64 1.96 -3.06 25.35
N TYR A 65 1.74 -2.14 24.40
CA TYR A 65 2.63 -1.96 23.25
C TYR A 65 3.73 -0.96 23.52
N ASP A 66 4.92 -1.26 23.01
CA ASP A 66 6.08 -0.38 23.09
C ASP A 66 6.08 0.68 21.99
N TYR A 67 5.59 0.33 20.78
CA TYR A 67 5.51 1.22 19.63
C TYR A 67 4.24 0.97 18.84
N PHE A 68 3.75 2.04 18.21
CA PHE A 68 2.63 2.00 17.27
C PHE A 68 3.07 2.57 15.91
N TYR A 69 2.80 1.82 14.85
CA TYR A 69 2.92 2.31 13.48
C TYR A 69 1.52 2.50 12.92
N VAL A 70 1.17 3.74 12.67
CA VAL A 70 -0.15 4.17 12.23
C VAL A 70 -0.09 4.59 10.77
N SER A 71 -0.96 4.05 9.94
CA SER A 71 -1.14 4.51 8.57
C SER A 71 -2.52 5.15 8.41
N CYS A 72 -2.54 6.35 7.81
CA CYS A 72 -3.74 7.07 7.44
C CYS A 72 -3.59 7.57 6.00
N VAL A 73 -4.38 7.04 5.07
CA VAL A 73 -4.30 7.34 3.64
C VAL A 73 -5.31 8.42 3.24
N PHE A 74 -6.47 8.44 3.89
CA PHE A 74 -7.56 9.34 3.54
C PHE A 74 -7.63 10.56 4.47
N THR A 75 -7.93 11.71 3.89
CA THR A 75 -8.03 12.98 4.64
C THR A 75 -9.22 13.00 5.60
N PHE A 76 -10.35 12.40 5.23
CA PHE A 76 -11.51 12.32 6.10
C PHE A 76 -11.23 11.54 7.41
N THR A 77 -10.29 10.59 7.40
CA THR A 77 -9.86 9.89 8.63
C THR A 77 -9.03 10.80 9.55
N ILE A 78 -8.36 11.81 8.99
CA ILE A 78 -7.67 12.83 9.78
C ILE A 78 -8.68 13.80 10.40
N ASP A 79 -9.71 14.17 9.64
CA ASP A 79 -10.75 15.12 10.08
C ASP A 79 -11.66 14.54 11.16
N ASP A 80 -11.96 13.21 11.07
CA ASP A 80 -12.75 12.46 12.05
C ASP A 80 -12.03 11.15 12.44
N PRO A 81 -11.00 11.22 13.29
CA PRO A 81 -10.16 10.09 13.62
C PRO A 81 -10.87 9.04 14.49
N PRO A 82 -10.63 7.75 14.28
CA PRO A 82 -11.18 6.71 15.13
C PRO A 82 -10.67 6.80 16.56
N LEU A 83 -11.46 6.28 17.51
CA LEU A 83 -11.18 6.39 18.95
C LEU A 83 -9.77 5.90 19.33
N VAL A 84 -9.30 4.81 18.74
CA VAL A 84 -7.93 4.31 18.96
C VAL A 84 -6.89 5.38 18.61
N LEU A 85 -7.01 6.03 17.45
CA LEU A 85 -6.07 7.06 17.03
C LEU A 85 -6.15 8.28 17.95
N THR A 86 -7.35 8.72 18.30
CA THR A 86 -7.58 9.81 19.23
C THR A 86 -6.94 9.53 20.60
N THR A 87 -7.13 8.31 21.12
CA THR A 87 -6.53 7.87 22.38
C THR A 87 -5.01 7.87 22.33
N LEU A 88 -4.43 7.32 21.26
CA LEU A 88 -2.98 7.26 21.08
C LEU A 88 -2.34 8.65 21.00
N LEU A 89 -2.98 9.60 20.33
CA LEU A 89 -2.41 10.94 20.11
C LEU A 89 -2.60 11.86 21.33
N ASN A 90 -3.69 11.73 22.08
CA ASN A 90 -4.02 12.60 23.21
C ASN A 90 -3.34 12.17 24.52
N ASP A 91 -2.95 10.91 24.67
CA ASP A 91 -2.22 10.47 25.86
C ASP A 91 -0.74 10.84 25.80
N LYS A 92 -0.24 11.50 26.85
CA LYS A 92 1.16 12.00 26.91
C LYS A 92 2.24 10.89 26.84
N LYS A 93 1.91 9.67 27.24
CA LYS A 93 2.85 8.54 27.21
C LYS A 93 2.74 7.76 25.89
N LEU A 94 1.52 7.49 25.45
CA LEU A 94 1.27 6.73 24.22
C LEU A 94 1.70 7.51 22.98
N SER A 95 1.45 8.83 22.92
CA SER A 95 1.82 9.67 21.78
C SER A 95 3.31 9.64 21.44
N LYS A 96 4.17 9.47 22.46
CA LYS A 96 5.62 9.30 22.27
C LYS A 96 6.01 7.99 21.59
N ARG A 97 5.13 6.99 21.63
CA ARG A 97 5.32 5.65 21.02
C ARG A 97 4.76 5.56 19.60
N VAL A 98 4.02 6.59 19.16
CA VAL A 98 3.35 6.61 17.83
C VAL A 98 4.32 7.04 16.73
N ARG A 99 4.30 6.30 15.63
CA ARG A 99 4.92 6.63 14.35
C ARG A 99 3.81 6.64 13.31
N MET A 100 3.38 7.83 12.93
CA MET A 100 2.25 8.02 12.00
C MET A 100 2.77 8.44 10.63
N GLY A 101 2.15 7.88 9.60
CA GLY A 101 2.39 8.22 8.20
C GLY A 101 1.17 7.93 7.33
N GLY A 102 1.35 8.04 6.03
CA GLY A 102 0.31 7.87 5.02
C GLY A 102 -0.06 9.18 4.34
N THR A 103 -0.61 9.09 3.14
CA THR A 103 -0.89 10.26 2.28
C THR A 103 -1.92 11.21 2.87
N GLY A 104 -2.81 10.73 3.72
CA GLY A 104 -3.83 11.56 4.42
C GLY A 104 -3.20 12.68 5.25
N THR A 105 -2.04 12.44 5.84
CA THR A 105 -1.38 13.41 6.73
C THR A 105 -0.92 14.69 6.04
N TYR A 106 -0.78 14.68 4.71
CA TYR A 106 -0.29 15.83 3.93
C TYR A 106 -1.08 16.11 2.62
N ALA A 107 -2.07 15.28 2.30
CA ALA A 107 -2.78 15.40 1.01
C ALA A 107 -3.52 16.72 0.83
N ASN A 108 -4.01 17.32 1.91
CA ASN A 108 -4.73 18.62 1.89
C ASN A 108 -3.79 19.82 1.74
N LEU A 109 -2.48 19.66 1.93
CA LEU A 109 -1.54 20.76 1.77
C LEU A 109 -1.29 21.05 0.30
N SER A 110 -1.29 22.33 -0.07
CA SER A 110 -0.73 22.79 -1.35
C SER A 110 0.81 22.76 -1.30
N VAL A 111 1.45 22.91 -2.45
CA VAL A 111 2.91 22.99 -2.52
C VAL A 111 3.42 24.23 -1.77
N GLU A 112 2.66 25.34 -1.83
CA GLU A 112 2.96 26.60 -1.16
C GLU A 112 2.75 26.52 0.37
N GLU A 113 1.88 25.62 0.83
CA GLU A 113 1.58 25.39 2.25
C GLU A 113 2.52 24.35 2.91
N GLY A 114 3.61 24.00 2.26
CA GLY A 114 4.61 23.12 2.85
C GLY A 114 4.37 21.62 2.64
N PHE A 115 3.69 21.23 1.56
CA PHE A 115 3.49 19.81 1.21
C PHE A 115 4.81 19.03 1.14
N ALA A 116 5.84 19.62 0.52
CA ALA A 116 7.12 18.96 0.33
C ALA A 116 7.85 18.79 1.66
N GLU A 117 7.86 19.84 2.48
CA GLU A 117 8.48 19.85 3.80
C GLU A 117 7.82 18.85 4.73
N LYS A 118 6.49 18.84 4.78
CA LYS A 118 5.74 17.91 5.64
C LYS A 118 5.97 16.45 5.24
N ARG A 119 5.96 16.16 3.95
CA ARG A 119 6.27 14.81 3.44
C ARG A 119 7.70 14.41 3.79
N GLU A 120 8.66 15.32 3.63
CA GLU A 120 10.07 15.07 3.98
C GLU A 120 10.25 14.82 5.47
N GLU A 121 9.59 15.59 6.33
CA GLU A 121 9.60 15.36 7.79
C GLU A 121 9.08 13.97 8.17
N ASP A 122 7.94 13.55 7.58
CA ASP A 122 7.35 12.26 7.85
C ASP A 122 8.25 11.11 7.37
N MET A 123 8.90 11.25 6.23
CA MET A 123 9.90 10.29 5.75
C MET A 123 11.12 10.25 6.65
N GLN A 124 11.67 11.40 7.03
CA GLN A 124 12.83 11.47 7.91
C GLN A 124 12.56 10.91 9.30
N ARG A 125 11.33 10.98 9.80
CA ARG A 125 10.96 10.34 11.06
C ARG A 125 11.11 8.83 10.99
N LEU A 126 10.72 8.20 9.89
CA LEU A 126 10.90 6.76 9.68
C LEU A 126 12.37 6.39 9.51
N GLU A 127 13.12 7.18 8.73
CA GLU A 127 14.55 6.95 8.50
C GLU A 127 15.39 7.16 9.77
N LYS A 128 15.01 8.12 10.61
CA LYS A 128 15.68 8.43 11.87
C LYS A 128 15.10 7.69 13.08
N ASP A 129 14.12 6.80 12.87
CA ASP A 129 13.56 6.00 13.95
C ASP A 129 14.65 5.13 14.57
N ALA A 130 15.08 5.52 15.78
CA ALA A 130 16.16 4.87 16.48
C ALA A 130 15.91 3.37 16.72
N PHE A 131 14.64 2.98 16.88
CA PHE A 131 14.27 1.58 17.07
C PHE A 131 14.36 0.79 15.75
N LEU A 132 13.77 1.30 14.66
CA LEU A 132 13.87 0.64 13.34
C LEU A 132 15.32 0.50 12.88
N ASN A 133 16.15 1.50 13.21
CA ASN A 133 17.58 1.46 12.88
C ASN A 133 18.39 0.46 13.72
N THR A 134 17.80 -0.21 14.70
CA THR A 134 18.43 -1.37 15.38
C THR A 134 18.18 -2.69 14.65
N LEU A 135 17.25 -2.73 13.70
CA LEU A 135 16.87 -3.92 12.97
C LEU A 135 17.46 -3.90 11.55
N LYS A 136 17.81 -5.07 11.03
CA LYS A 136 18.41 -5.21 9.70
C LYS A 136 17.34 -5.40 8.62
N ASN A 137 17.57 -4.85 7.44
CA ASN A 137 16.80 -5.15 6.24
C ASN A 137 17.44 -6.27 5.41
N LYS A 138 16.74 -6.74 4.37
CA LYS A 138 17.23 -7.82 3.49
C LYS A 138 18.57 -7.51 2.81
N SER A 139 18.89 -6.24 2.62
CA SER A 139 20.16 -5.81 2.00
C SER A 139 21.30 -5.70 3.00
N GLY A 140 21.08 -6.06 4.28
CA GLY A 140 22.08 -5.99 5.35
C GLY A 140 22.26 -4.60 5.96
N GLY A 141 21.55 -3.57 5.47
CA GLY A 141 21.44 -2.26 6.09
C GLY A 141 20.47 -2.26 7.27
N TYR A 142 20.24 -1.10 7.85
CA TYR A 142 19.30 -0.90 8.95
C TYR A 142 18.06 -0.14 8.50
N GLY A 143 16.95 -0.34 9.23
CA GLY A 143 15.67 0.29 8.94
C GLY A 143 14.88 -0.35 7.79
N ILE A 144 13.66 0.13 7.59
CA ILE A 144 12.74 -0.42 6.58
C ILE A 144 13.03 0.19 5.22
N ASN A 145 13.31 -0.66 4.22
CA ASN A 145 13.27 -0.27 2.83
C ASN A 145 11.89 -0.58 2.25
N MET A 146 11.01 0.42 2.23
CA MET A 146 9.63 0.25 1.75
C MET A 146 9.53 -0.17 0.28
N GLN A 147 10.55 0.08 -0.53
CA GLN A 147 10.58 -0.32 -1.94
C GLN A 147 10.75 -1.84 -2.08
N THR A 148 11.68 -2.43 -1.32
CA THR A 148 12.09 -3.84 -1.48
C THR A 148 11.56 -4.76 -0.38
N GLN A 149 10.89 -4.22 0.64
CA GLN A 149 10.34 -5.01 1.73
C GLN A 149 9.14 -5.85 1.24
N MET A 150 9.23 -7.15 1.42
CA MET A 150 8.12 -8.08 1.15
C MET A 150 7.00 -7.86 2.17
N PRO A 151 5.75 -7.67 1.73
CA PRO A 151 4.59 -7.58 2.62
C PRO A 151 4.40 -8.83 3.49
N ASP A 152 3.87 -8.68 4.69
CA ASP A 152 3.24 -9.79 5.42
C ASP A 152 1.75 -9.81 5.10
N TYR A 153 1.38 -10.62 4.15
CA TYR A 153 -0.01 -10.74 3.69
C TYR A 153 -0.94 -11.40 4.70
N HIS A 154 -0.40 -11.91 5.79
CA HIS A 154 -1.18 -12.52 6.87
C HIS A 154 -1.56 -11.55 8.00
N LEU A 155 -1.11 -10.29 7.91
CA LEU A 155 -1.40 -9.28 8.95
C LEU A 155 -2.89 -9.11 9.24
N TYR A 156 -3.74 -9.27 8.22
CA TYR A 156 -5.19 -9.06 8.31
C TYR A 156 -6.00 -10.34 8.47
N ASP A 157 -5.38 -11.53 8.56
CA ASP A 157 -6.11 -12.81 8.56
C ASP A 157 -7.13 -12.92 9.70
N ASP A 158 -6.75 -12.54 10.91
CA ASP A 158 -7.65 -12.59 12.08
C ASP A 158 -8.82 -11.61 11.93
N PHE A 159 -8.54 -10.40 11.43
CA PHE A 159 -9.58 -9.41 11.12
C PHE A 159 -10.57 -9.95 10.08
N VAL A 160 -10.06 -10.49 8.98
CA VAL A 160 -10.90 -11.03 7.89
C VAL A 160 -11.74 -12.20 8.40
N SER A 161 -11.15 -13.12 9.15
CA SER A 161 -11.85 -14.26 9.73
C SER A 161 -13.03 -13.84 10.62
N VAL A 162 -12.82 -12.84 11.49
CA VAL A 162 -13.90 -12.30 12.35
C VAL A 162 -15.00 -11.67 11.50
N MET A 163 -14.62 -10.87 10.50
CA MET A 163 -15.57 -10.12 9.69
C MET A 163 -16.37 -11.00 8.73
N GLU A 164 -15.79 -12.07 8.19
CA GLU A 164 -16.50 -13.06 7.36
C GLU A 164 -17.57 -13.79 8.15
N ASN A 165 -17.35 -14.06 9.42
CA ASN A 165 -18.35 -14.63 10.32
C ASN A 165 -19.53 -13.69 10.61
N VAL A 166 -19.31 -12.37 10.52
CA VAL A 166 -20.34 -11.36 10.79
C VAL A 166 -21.11 -10.97 9.51
N LYS A 167 -20.41 -10.90 8.38
CA LYS A 167 -20.97 -10.50 7.07
C LYS A 167 -20.91 -11.69 6.12
N ALA A 168 -22.04 -12.23 5.74
CA ALA A 168 -22.20 -13.41 4.87
C ALA A 168 -21.70 -13.25 3.42
N SER A 169 -20.79 -12.33 3.12
CA SER A 169 -20.28 -12.04 1.77
C SER A 169 -18.75 -12.13 1.69
N ASP A 170 -18.25 -13.27 1.25
CA ASP A 170 -16.83 -13.52 0.93
C ASP A 170 -16.24 -12.51 -0.06
N ALA A 171 -17.08 -11.95 -0.95
CA ALA A 171 -16.64 -11.04 -2.00
C ALA A 171 -16.04 -9.72 -1.48
N TYR A 172 -16.42 -9.29 -0.27
CA TYR A 172 -15.97 -8.03 0.30
C TYR A 172 -14.49 -8.08 0.73
N TYR A 173 -14.00 -9.24 1.21
CA TYR A 173 -12.64 -9.41 1.71
C TYR A 173 -11.70 -10.10 0.72
N LYS A 174 -12.12 -10.28 -0.52
CA LYS A 174 -11.35 -10.93 -1.56
C LYS A 174 -9.99 -10.26 -1.78
N ASP A 175 -9.95 -8.94 -1.73
CA ASP A 175 -8.73 -8.17 -1.94
C ASP A 175 -7.69 -8.40 -0.82
N TYR A 176 -8.13 -8.77 0.37
CA TYR A 176 -7.25 -9.13 1.48
C TYR A 176 -6.62 -10.52 1.31
N LYS A 177 -7.35 -11.45 0.68
CA LYS A 177 -6.98 -12.88 0.62
C LYS A 177 -6.29 -13.29 -0.68
N GLU A 178 -6.70 -12.73 -1.82
CA GLU A 178 -6.36 -13.27 -3.13
C GLU A 178 -5.38 -12.42 -3.95
N TYR A 179 -5.00 -11.24 -3.47
CA TYR A 179 -4.19 -10.30 -4.25
C TYR A 179 -2.82 -10.05 -3.64
N SER A 180 -1.79 -10.16 -4.49
CA SER A 180 -0.49 -9.55 -4.24
C SER A 180 -0.55 -8.09 -4.67
N ILE A 181 -0.15 -7.16 -3.79
CA ILE A 181 -0.33 -5.72 -3.98
C ILE A 181 1.03 -5.02 -4.02
N GLY A 182 1.24 -4.17 -5.02
CA GLY A 182 2.50 -3.43 -5.13
C GLY A 182 2.48 -2.31 -6.15
N PHE A 183 3.66 -1.75 -6.38
CA PHE A 183 3.94 -0.72 -7.38
C PHE A 183 5.11 -1.18 -8.24
N LEU A 184 4.94 -1.30 -9.54
CA LEU A 184 6.05 -1.48 -10.47
C LEU A 184 6.73 -0.15 -10.79
N THR A 185 5.93 0.92 -10.85
CA THR A 185 6.40 2.28 -11.09
C THR A 185 5.83 3.25 -10.08
N ARG A 186 6.57 4.35 -9.84
CA ARG A 186 6.08 5.49 -9.07
C ARG A 186 6.32 6.75 -9.86
N GLY A 187 5.42 7.72 -9.67
CA GLY A 187 5.50 9.03 -10.30
C GLY A 187 4.57 9.21 -11.49
N CYS A 188 4.29 10.48 -11.80
CA CYS A 188 3.43 10.89 -12.90
C CYS A 188 3.83 12.29 -13.38
N PHE A 189 3.90 12.52 -14.70
CA PHE A 189 4.18 13.85 -15.25
C PHE A 189 2.96 14.78 -15.28
N ARG A 190 1.75 14.23 -15.08
CA ARG A 190 0.52 15.01 -14.99
C ARG A 190 0.53 15.87 -13.72
N ARG A 191 -0.14 17.01 -13.78
CA ARG A 191 -0.24 17.97 -12.67
C ARG A 191 -1.70 18.16 -12.27
N CYS A 192 -2.41 17.04 -12.04
CA CYS A 192 -3.80 17.09 -11.63
C CYS A 192 -3.91 17.79 -10.26
N PRO A 193 -4.72 18.83 -10.09
CA PRO A 193 -4.75 19.63 -8.85
C PRO A 193 -5.14 18.83 -7.62
N PHE A 194 -5.97 17.81 -7.80
CA PHE A 194 -6.44 16.92 -6.73
C PHE A 194 -5.47 15.77 -6.39
N CYS A 195 -4.43 15.56 -7.20
CA CYS A 195 -3.54 14.40 -7.04
C CYS A 195 -2.58 14.59 -5.86
N VAL A 196 -2.45 13.53 -5.04
CA VAL A 196 -1.48 13.49 -3.94
C VAL A 196 -0.02 13.41 -4.41
N ASN A 197 0.21 12.97 -5.67
CA ASN A 197 1.55 12.94 -6.25
C ASN A 197 1.90 14.31 -6.85
N LYS A 198 2.39 15.22 -6.02
CA LYS A 198 2.76 16.58 -6.43
C LYS A 198 4.25 16.74 -6.80
N LEU A 199 5.11 15.79 -6.42
CA LEU A 199 6.57 15.90 -6.52
C LEU A 199 7.21 14.99 -7.55
N GLU A 200 6.82 13.71 -7.63
CA GLU A 200 7.42 12.77 -8.58
C GLU A 200 6.89 13.01 -9.99
N ARG A 201 7.69 13.72 -10.80
CA ARG A 201 7.30 14.17 -12.15
C ARG A 201 7.60 13.19 -13.28
N LYS A 202 8.17 12.04 -12.95
CA LYS A 202 8.48 10.98 -13.93
C LYS A 202 8.03 9.64 -13.38
N ALA A 203 7.33 8.87 -14.18
CA ALA A 203 7.03 7.49 -13.86
C ALA A 203 8.27 6.63 -14.06
N MET A 204 8.88 6.18 -12.98
CA MET A 204 10.11 5.40 -12.98
C MET A 204 9.91 4.05 -12.31
N PRO A 205 10.68 3.01 -12.66
CA PRO A 205 10.65 1.74 -11.96
C PRO A 205 10.81 1.91 -10.44
N TYR A 206 10.05 1.17 -9.66
CA TYR A 206 10.05 1.27 -8.21
C TYR A 206 10.36 -0.08 -7.55
N SER A 207 9.40 -0.99 -7.40
CA SER A 207 9.65 -2.33 -6.85
C SER A 207 9.75 -3.38 -7.96
N LYS A 208 10.53 -4.42 -7.72
CA LYS A 208 10.49 -5.64 -8.55
C LYS A 208 9.24 -6.45 -8.18
N LEU A 209 8.74 -7.28 -9.08
CA LEU A 209 7.67 -8.22 -8.76
C LEU A 209 8.01 -9.11 -7.56
N SER A 210 9.25 -9.57 -7.46
CA SER A 210 9.74 -10.39 -6.34
C SER A 210 9.65 -9.71 -4.96
N ASP A 211 9.51 -8.40 -4.91
CA ASP A 211 9.45 -7.64 -3.65
C ASP A 211 8.04 -7.56 -3.07
N PHE A 212 7.02 -8.01 -3.82
CA PHE A 212 5.63 -8.02 -3.35
C PHE A 212 4.79 -9.21 -3.84
N LEU A 213 5.29 -10.03 -4.77
CA LEU A 213 4.54 -11.16 -5.31
C LEU A 213 4.56 -12.32 -4.32
N ASP A 214 3.40 -12.64 -3.77
CA ASP A 214 3.23 -13.80 -2.89
C ASP A 214 3.18 -15.09 -3.71
N ASN A 215 4.01 -16.06 -3.33
CA ASN A 215 4.09 -17.38 -3.96
C ASN A 215 3.62 -18.51 -3.02
N GLU A 216 2.92 -18.16 -1.94
CA GLU A 216 2.42 -19.14 -0.99
C GLU A 216 1.37 -20.04 -1.65
N ILE A 217 1.52 -21.35 -1.41
CA ILE A 217 0.61 -22.38 -1.89
C ILE A 217 -0.33 -22.77 -0.74
N ASP A 218 -1.59 -22.84 -1.03
CA ASP A 218 -2.57 -23.45 -0.16
C ASP A 218 -2.37 -24.98 -0.16
N GLU A 219 -2.02 -25.52 0.99
CA GLU A 219 -1.68 -26.97 1.14
C GLU A 219 -2.86 -27.88 0.83
N THR A 220 -4.09 -27.42 1.00
CA THR A 220 -5.31 -28.20 0.76
C THR A 220 -5.64 -28.30 -0.71
N THR A 221 -5.49 -27.19 -1.44
CA THR A 221 -5.91 -27.09 -2.85
C THR A 221 -4.73 -27.23 -3.82
N GLY A 222 -3.48 -27.07 -3.35
CA GLY A 222 -2.28 -27.04 -4.19
C GLY A 222 -2.19 -25.80 -5.08
N LYS A 223 -3.02 -24.79 -4.86
CA LYS A 223 -3.07 -23.56 -5.65
C LYS A 223 -2.41 -22.39 -4.91
N LEU A 224 -2.05 -21.35 -5.65
CA LEU A 224 -1.58 -20.11 -5.04
C LEU A 224 -2.68 -19.52 -4.15
N LYS A 225 -2.32 -19.11 -2.94
CA LYS A 225 -3.25 -18.38 -2.05
C LYS A 225 -3.63 -17.03 -2.66
N ARG A 226 -2.64 -16.34 -3.27
CA ARG A 226 -2.86 -15.04 -3.93
C ARG A 226 -2.56 -15.13 -5.42
N PRO A 227 -3.54 -15.64 -6.21
CA PRO A 227 -3.35 -15.82 -7.66
C PRO A 227 -3.34 -14.52 -8.46
N TYR A 228 -3.89 -13.42 -7.93
CA TYR A 228 -4.05 -12.15 -8.63
C TYR A 228 -2.97 -11.13 -8.21
N ILE A 229 -2.75 -10.13 -9.10
CA ILE A 229 -1.82 -9.03 -8.84
C ILE A 229 -2.58 -7.70 -8.97
N TYR A 230 -2.52 -6.86 -7.93
CA TYR A 230 -3.01 -5.49 -7.95
C TYR A 230 -1.87 -4.50 -7.95
N LEU A 231 -1.85 -3.65 -8.96
CA LEU A 231 -0.86 -2.62 -9.16
C LEU A 231 -1.48 -1.25 -8.85
N TRP A 232 -0.84 -0.52 -7.96
CA TRP A 232 -1.28 0.80 -7.51
C TRP A 232 -0.42 1.92 -8.11
N ASP A 233 0.14 1.67 -9.28
CA ASP A 233 1.01 2.58 -10.02
C ASP A 233 0.32 3.92 -10.30
N ASP A 234 1.03 5.03 -10.10
CA ASP A 234 0.50 6.38 -10.32
C ASP A 234 0.18 6.65 -11.80
N ASN A 235 1.07 6.21 -12.71
CA ASN A 235 0.88 6.28 -14.15
C ASN A 235 1.84 5.33 -14.87
N PHE A 236 1.49 4.05 -14.91
CA PHE A 236 2.33 2.99 -15.46
C PHE A 236 2.75 3.23 -16.92
N LEU A 237 1.79 3.62 -17.78
CA LEU A 237 2.04 3.82 -19.21
C LEU A 237 2.97 5.02 -19.51
N ALA A 238 3.13 5.94 -18.57
CA ALA A 238 4.06 7.06 -18.70
C ALA A 238 5.52 6.68 -18.44
N SER A 239 5.77 5.48 -17.90
CA SER A 239 7.13 5.01 -17.67
C SER A 239 7.83 4.70 -19.00
N PRO A 240 9.09 5.15 -19.20
CA PRO A 240 9.86 4.71 -20.37
C PRO A 240 10.17 3.19 -20.34
N TYR A 241 9.95 2.55 -19.20
CA TYR A 241 10.16 1.11 -18.99
C TYR A 241 8.85 0.31 -19.00
N TRP A 242 7.73 0.89 -19.45
CA TRP A 242 6.41 0.24 -19.44
C TRP A 242 6.43 -1.13 -20.12
N GLU A 243 7.17 -1.28 -21.22
CA GLU A 243 7.17 -2.51 -22.02
C GLU A 243 7.87 -3.68 -21.33
N PRO A 244 9.15 -3.57 -20.90
CA PRO A 244 9.80 -4.66 -20.18
C PRO A 244 9.11 -5.00 -18.86
N LEU A 245 8.55 -4.02 -18.14
CA LEU A 245 7.80 -4.27 -16.90
C LEU A 245 6.48 -5.01 -17.19
N LEU A 246 5.80 -4.67 -18.28
CA LEU A 246 4.59 -5.38 -18.69
C LEU A 246 4.91 -6.81 -19.18
N ASP A 247 6.05 -7.02 -19.86
CA ASP A 247 6.51 -8.35 -20.26
C ASP A 247 6.80 -9.24 -19.06
N GLU A 248 7.48 -8.70 -18.03
CA GLU A 248 7.74 -9.40 -16.78
C GLU A 248 6.43 -9.78 -16.08
N LEU A 249 5.46 -8.86 -16.06
CA LEU A 249 4.14 -9.09 -15.48
C LEU A 249 3.36 -10.19 -16.21
N ILE A 250 3.34 -10.14 -17.57
CA ILE A 250 2.69 -11.16 -18.42
C ILE A 250 3.37 -12.53 -18.22
N ALA A 251 4.69 -12.57 -18.07
CA ALA A 251 5.44 -13.80 -17.86
C ALA A 251 5.06 -14.54 -16.57
N THR A 252 4.49 -13.84 -15.56
CA THR A 252 3.95 -14.49 -14.36
C THR A 252 2.76 -15.41 -14.64
N LYS A 253 2.06 -15.20 -15.75
CA LYS A 253 0.79 -15.86 -16.12
C LYS A 253 -0.35 -15.60 -15.12
N ARG A 254 -0.17 -14.74 -14.12
CA ARG A 254 -1.20 -14.35 -13.17
C ARG A 254 -2.07 -13.24 -13.74
N PRO A 255 -3.39 -13.27 -13.50
CA PRO A 255 -4.24 -12.12 -13.81
C PRO A 255 -3.82 -10.90 -12.99
N PHE A 256 -3.79 -9.73 -13.63
CA PHE A 256 -3.38 -8.49 -12.97
C PHE A 256 -4.30 -7.33 -13.33
N GLN A 257 -4.32 -6.30 -12.48
CA GLN A 257 -5.10 -5.07 -12.70
C GLN A 257 -4.34 -3.84 -12.19
N PHE A 258 -4.43 -2.74 -12.94
CA PHE A 258 -4.01 -1.41 -12.49
C PHE A 258 -5.18 -0.72 -11.78
N ARG A 259 -5.11 -0.64 -10.45
CA ARG A 259 -6.23 -0.17 -9.59
C ARG A 259 -6.43 1.34 -9.58
N GLN A 260 -5.38 2.12 -9.86
CA GLN A 260 -5.47 3.59 -9.96
C GLN A 260 -5.96 4.06 -11.34
N GLY A 261 -6.18 3.10 -12.27
CA GLY A 261 -6.53 3.37 -13.65
C GLY A 261 -5.31 3.59 -14.54
N LEU A 262 -5.59 3.68 -15.83
CA LEU A 262 -4.60 3.92 -16.89
C LEU A 262 -4.83 5.29 -17.51
N ASP A 263 -3.76 5.99 -17.83
CA ASP A 263 -3.81 7.25 -18.60
C ASP A 263 -3.93 6.94 -20.09
N GLU A 264 -5.14 6.69 -20.57
CA GLU A 264 -5.44 6.31 -21.95
C GLU A 264 -5.01 7.36 -22.97
N ARG A 265 -4.86 8.63 -22.54
CA ARG A 265 -4.39 9.73 -23.41
C ARG A 265 -3.03 9.41 -24.01
N LEU A 266 -2.21 8.60 -23.31
CA LEU A 266 -0.92 8.14 -23.80
C LEU A 266 -1.04 7.24 -25.03
N LEU A 267 -2.14 6.49 -25.18
CA LEU A 267 -2.37 5.69 -26.38
C LEU A 267 -2.44 6.58 -27.64
N ALA A 268 -2.98 7.78 -27.52
CA ALA A 268 -3.07 8.74 -28.64
C ALA A 268 -1.87 9.70 -28.75
N GLN A 269 -1.08 9.85 -27.69
CA GLN A 269 0.07 10.76 -27.63
C GLN A 269 1.42 10.08 -27.85
N HIS A 270 1.54 8.84 -27.45
CA HIS A 270 2.79 8.10 -27.59
C HIS A 270 2.92 7.49 -28.99
N LYS A 271 4.13 7.54 -29.58
CA LYS A 271 4.40 6.97 -30.92
C LYS A 271 4.11 5.48 -31.04
N ARG A 272 4.12 4.77 -29.91
CA ARG A 272 3.81 3.32 -29.80
C ARG A 272 2.49 3.08 -29.06
N GLY A 273 1.53 3.99 -29.13
CA GLY A 273 0.26 3.87 -28.41
C GLY A 273 -0.58 2.66 -28.86
N GLU A 274 -0.58 2.34 -30.15
CA GLU A 274 -1.23 1.12 -30.68
C GLU A 274 -0.58 -0.16 -30.15
N ASP A 275 0.74 -0.20 -30.02
CA ASP A 275 1.46 -1.34 -29.44
C ASP A 275 1.11 -1.50 -27.95
N MET A 276 1.03 -0.38 -27.20
CA MET A 276 0.59 -0.38 -25.81
C MET A 276 -0.82 -0.97 -25.67
N ALA A 277 -1.77 -0.49 -26.48
CA ALA A 277 -3.15 -0.96 -26.45
C ALA A 277 -3.23 -2.46 -26.77
N ARG A 278 -2.58 -2.89 -27.86
CA ARG A 278 -2.55 -4.30 -28.29
C ARG A 278 -1.96 -5.21 -27.22
N LYS A 279 -0.85 -4.79 -26.62
CA LYS A 279 -0.16 -5.59 -25.59
C LYS A 279 -0.98 -5.72 -24.30
N LEU A 280 -1.61 -4.63 -23.85
CA LEU A 280 -2.52 -4.65 -22.71
C LEU A 280 -3.76 -5.51 -22.97
N ALA A 281 -4.39 -5.35 -24.16
CA ALA A 281 -5.59 -6.11 -24.52
C ALA A 281 -5.34 -7.61 -24.66
N SER A 282 -4.11 -8.02 -25.02
CA SER A 282 -3.71 -9.42 -25.13
C SER A 282 -3.23 -10.04 -23.80
N ALA A 283 -3.04 -9.21 -22.77
CA ALA A 283 -2.58 -9.67 -21.47
C ALA A 283 -3.71 -10.33 -20.66
N ASN A 284 -3.34 -11.15 -19.67
CA ASN A 284 -4.29 -11.72 -18.73
C ASN A 284 -4.72 -10.65 -17.72
N TYR A 285 -5.50 -9.66 -18.18
CA TYR A 285 -5.99 -8.56 -17.35
C TYR A 285 -7.19 -9.01 -16.52
N HIS A 286 -7.24 -8.60 -15.26
CA HIS A 286 -8.31 -8.96 -14.35
C HIS A 286 -9.35 -7.85 -14.23
N GLY A 287 -10.62 -8.18 -14.52
CA GLY A 287 -11.71 -7.22 -14.51
C GLY A 287 -11.66 -6.18 -15.64
N ASP A 288 -12.27 -5.04 -15.43
CA ASP A 288 -12.40 -3.99 -16.44
C ASP A 288 -11.17 -3.08 -16.47
N PHE A 289 -10.81 -2.60 -17.66
CA PHE A 289 -9.86 -1.52 -17.80
C PHE A 289 -10.48 -0.19 -17.31
N ILE A 290 -9.84 0.43 -16.35
CA ILE A 290 -10.25 1.72 -15.80
C ILE A 290 -9.41 2.81 -16.45
N PHE A 291 -10.06 3.78 -17.07
CA PHE A 291 -9.42 4.92 -17.73
C PHE A 291 -9.77 6.22 -17.01
N ALA A 292 -8.80 7.14 -16.96
CA ALA A 292 -8.95 8.42 -16.29
C ALA A 292 -9.62 9.46 -17.21
N PHE A 293 -10.72 10.06 -16.77
CA PHE A 293 -11.34 11.22 -17.45
C PHE A 293 -11.54 12.36 -16.45
N ASP A 294 -10.46 13.03 -16.09
CA ASP A 294 -10.45 14.07 -15.05
C ASP A 294 -10.66 15.48 -15.58
N ASN A 295 -10.48 15.71 -16.88
CA ASN A 295 -10.54 17.05 -17.48
C ASN A 295 -11.30 17.04 -18.80
N TRP A 296 -12.37 17.85 -18.87
CA TRP A 296 -13.19 17.99 -20.07
C TRP A 296 -12.41 18.49 -21.30
N PHE A 297 -11.37 19.27 -21.11
CA PHE A 297 -10.52 19.72 -22.23
C PHE A 297 -9.79 18.58 -22.94
N ASP A 298 -9.57 17.45 -22.27
CA ASP A 298 -8.93 16.26 -22.85
C ASP A 298 -9.88 15.38 -23.68
N ARG A 299 -11.20 15.68 -23.73
CA ARG A 299 -12.22 14.83 -24.37
C ARG A 299 -11.90 14.39 -25.80
N LYS A 300 -11.31 15.29 -26.64
CA LYS A 300 -10.94 14.96 -28.01
C LYS A 300 -9.80 13.96 -28.08
N LEU A 301 -8.85 14.10 -27.17
CA LEU A 301 -7.70 13.21 -27.03
C LEU A 301 -8.14 11.85 -26.52
N ILE A 302 -9.03 11.81 -25.54
CA ILE A 302 -9.61 10.59 -24.98
C ILE A 302 -10.38 9.82 -26.05
N VAL A 303 -11.23 10.50 -26.84
CA VAL A 303 -11.95 9.87 -27.96
C VAL A 303 -10.99 9.25 -28.98
N ARG A 304 -9.85 9.90 -29.26
CA ARG A 304 -8.80 9.33 -30.12
C ARG A 304 -8.17 8.07 -29.50
N ALA A 305 -7.85 8.15 -28.22
CA ALA A 305 -7.27 7.01 -27.48
C ALA A 305 -8.21 5.81 -27.47
N LEU A 306 -9.49 6.02 -27.21
CA LEU A 306 -10.50 4.97 -27.22
C LEU A 306 -10.73 4.35 -28.62
N LYS A 307 -10.49 5.11 -29.71
CA LYS A 307 -10.49 4.54 -31.07
C LYS A 307 -9.28 3.62 -31.31
N ILE A 308 -8.14 3.91 -30.71
CA ILE A 308 -6.96 3.05 -30.76
C ILE A 308 -7.18 1.78 -29.93
N TRP A 309 -7.90 1.92 -28.82
CA TRP A 309 -8.23 0.81 -27.93
C TRP A 309 -9.22 -0.20 -28.56
N LYS A 310 -10.11 0.24 -29.47
CA LYS A 310 -11.04 -0.62 -30.22
C LYS A 310 -10.34 -1.49 -31.27
#